data_6cbac13022cb80f982c7a0a81abcc036
#
_entry.id   6cbac13022cb80f982c7a0a81abcc036
#
_cell.length_a   1.000
_cell.length_b   1.000
_cell.length_c   1.000
_cell.angle_alpha   90.00
_cell.angle_beta   90.00
_cell.angle_gamma   90.00
#
_symmetry.space_group_name_H-M   'P 1'
#
loop_
_entity.id
_entity.type
_entity.pdbx_description
1 polymer ?
#
loop_
_entity_poly.entity_id
_entity_poly.type
_entity_poly.pdbx_seq_one_letter_code
_entity_poly.pdbx_strand_id
1 'polypeptide(L)'
;MGTFSKVDWHHDDNRKKTMSKFDAIRALTDTDAYKLGHIHMYPEGTEYVLSNFTDRGSRIEGVTHTIHFGLQAFLQSWITEAWKPFFAATEDEVADQYDEFTLNILGPNNVGSDHIRALHKLGYLPLRFRSLPEGARVPLRVPKFTVENTHPEFFWLTNYIETAMSAAIWQPATSATIADRFRDLLDRWAIKTTGSTEGVQWQGHDFSFRGMAGIEAAAASGAGHALSFTGSDNLNVVNYVDDYYGPVSGLIVGSVPATEHSVATAFGPADERGYFERVLEQNPTGIVSVVSDSYDLWHVLTTVLPSIKDKVLARDGKIVIRPDSGDPADILTGTVSDLGHHLGYNYNNQEQYEKEALHRKNRQGGYLTPPQMGVVELLWDVFGGTVNEQGYKVLDPHIGVIYGDSITYDRAEKIMARLAAKGFASTNVVFGLGSYTYQYQTRDTFMSAMKATWVQVNGEGIDIYKDPATDSGTKKSARGRIGVRVNEAGVYELVDSTSKFDIDDFEQSRDDMLEDVWEDGKFVKTSTFAEIRERVGHVTS
;
A
#
# COMPACT_ATOMS: atom_id res chain seq x y z
N MET A 1 32.50 8.79 -42.83
CA MET A 1 33.38 8.89 -41.67
C MET A 1 33.23 10.33 -41.13
N GLY A 2 32.42 10.52 -40.16
CA GLY A 2 32.22 11.78 -39.46
C GLY A 2 32.44 11.54 -37.97
N THR A 3 33.49 12.14 -37.46
CA THR A 3 33.91 12.05 -36.05
C THR A 3 32.91 12.76 -35.15
N PHE A 4 32.24 12.01 -34.31
CA PHE A 4 31.48 12.57 -33.18
C PHE A 4 32.47 13.13 -32.16
N SER A 5 32.45 14.44 -31.96
CA SER A 5 33.16 15.09 -30.87
C SER A 5 32.54 14.69 -29.52
N LYS A 6 33.39 14.20 -28.61
CA LYS A 6 33.02 13.99 -27.20
C LYS A 6 32.54 15.34 -26.62
N VAL A 7 31.31 15.37 -26.15
CA VAL A 7 30.85 16.43 -25.28
C VAL A 7 31.41 16.14 -23.90
N ASP A 8 32.43 16.89 -23.47
CA ASP A 8 32.94 16.84 -22.11
C ASP A 8 31.90 17.49 -21.20
N TRP A 9 31.17 16.67 -20.46
CA TRP A 9 30.39 17.11 -19.31
C TRP A 9 31.37 17.44 -18.18
N HIS A 10 31.87 18.70 -18.15
CA HIS A 10 32.48 19.21 -16.95
C HIS A 10 31.39 19.27 -15.87
N HIS A 11 31.40 18.30 -14.96
CA HIS A 11 30.73 18.43 -13.67
C HIS A 11 31.37 19.64 -12.96
N ASP A 12 30.68 20.75 -12.96
CA ASP A 12 30.97 21.86 -12.09
C ASP A 12 30.51 21.46 -10.68
N ASP A 13 31.43 20.84 -9.94
CA ASP A 13 31.26 20.34 -8.58
C ASP A 13 31.12 21.47 -7.55
N ASN A 14 30.97 22.73 -8.01
CA ASN A 14 30.83 23.94 -7.21
C ASN A 14 29.40 24.46 -7.05
N ARG A 15 28.35 23.65 -7.29
CA ARG A 15 27.08 23.94 -6.63
C ARG A 15 27.25 23.58 -5.16
N LYS A 16 27.81 24.49 -4.35
CA LYS A 16 27.49 24.55 -2.93
C LYS A 16 25.95 24.51 -2.89
N LYS A 17 25.36 23.35 -2.50
CA LYS A 17 23.99 23.31 -2.02
C LYS A 17 23.97 24.45 -1.01
N THR A 18 23.28 25.56 -1.30
CA THR A 18 22.98 26.55 -0.27
C THR A 18 22.18 25.78 0.75
N MET A 19 22.83 25.43 1.87
CA MET A 19 22.17 24.77 2.97
C MET A 19 20.97 25.63 3.34
N SER A 20 19.83 25.02 3.54
CA SER A 20 18.66 25.73 4.04
C SER A 20 19.02 26.39 5.36
N LYS A 21 18.49 27.58 5.62
CA LYS A 21 18.74 28.31 6.86
C LYS A 21 18.46 27.50 8.13
N PHE A 22 17.61 26.49 8.05
CA PHE A 22 17.15 25.66 9.16
C PHE A 22 17.52 24.18 8.98
N ASP A 23 18.61 23.88 8.27
CA ASP A 23 19.00 22.48 8.01
C ASP A 23 19.33 21.71 9.30
N ALA A 24 19.94 22.35 10.30
CA ALA A 24 20.28 21.71 11.56
C ALA A 24 19.03 21.28 12.37
N ILE A 25 17.91 21.97 12.21
CA ILE A 25 16.68 21.69 12.97
C ILE A 25 15.57 21.09 12.13
N ARG A 26 15.84 20.64 10.91
CA ARG A 26 14.79 20.16 9.99
C ARG A 26 13.91 19.09 10.61
N ALA A 27 14.45 18.09 11.27
CA ALA A 27 13.69 17.05 11.95
C ALA A 27 12.81 17.61 13.09
N LEU A 28 13.25 18.68 13.78
CA LEU A 28 12.43 19.38 14.77
C LEU A 28 11.24 20.12 14.16
N THR A 29 11.31 20.48 12.88
CA THR A 29 10.22 21.21 12.20
C THR A 29 9.17 20.30 11.58
N ASP A 30 9.37 18.99 11.59
CA ASP A 30 8.41 17.98 11.10
C ASP A 30 7.33 17.67 12.15
N THR A 31 6.76 18.70 12.74
CA THR A 31 5.72 18.58 13.78
C THR A 31 4.64 19.67 13.62
N ASP A 32 3.53 19.51 14.32
CA ASP A 32 2.48 20.53 14.37
C ASP A 32 2.88 21.66 15.33
N ALA A 33 2.67 22.91 14.93
CA ALA A 33 3.10 24.10 15.69
C ALA A 33 2.62 24.13 17.14
N TYR A 34 1.43 23.59 17.45
CA TYR A 34 0.92 23.57 18.82
C TYR A 34 1.76 22.70 19.77
N LYS A 35 2.59 21.79 19.24
CA LYS A 35 3.46 20.91 20.04
C LYS A 35 4.70 21.63 20.56
N LEU A 36 5.10 22.76 19.95
CA LEU A 36 6.29 23.51 20.34
C LEU A 36 6.27 23.98 21.80
N GLY A 37 5.08 24.32 22.33
CA GLY A 37 4.89 24.79 23.69
C GLY A 37 4.52 23.72 24.73
N HIS A 38 4.30 22.47 24.33
CA HIS A 38 3.79 21.43 25.22
C HIS A 38 4.71 21.13 26.40
N ILE A 39 6.02 21.30 26.26
CA ILE A 39 6.98 21.11 27.36
C ILE A 39 6.61 21.94 28.59
N HIS A 40 6.06 23.14 28.41
CA HIS A 40 5.64 24.03 29.50
C HIS A 40 4.19 23.80 29.95
N MET A 41 3.43 22.91 29.30
CA MET A 41 2.01 22.68 29.56
C MET A 41 1.73 21.36 30.28
N TYR A 42 2.70 20.44 30.30
CA TYR A 42 2.60 19.25 31.14
C TYR A 42 2.64 19.63 32.62
N PRO A 43 2.09 18.80 33.52
CA PRO A 43 2.23 19.01 34.97
C PRO A 43 3.69 19.17 35.37
N GLU A 44 3.96 20.06 36.34
CA GLU A 44 5.32 20.21 36.89
C GLU A 44 5.76 18.88 37.52
N GLY A 45 7.00 18.47 37.23
CA GLY A 45 7.56 17.18 37.66
C GLY A 45 7.17 16.01 36.78
N THR A 46 6.66 16.24 35.55
CA THR A 46 6.50 15.17 34.56
C THR A 46 7.86 14.59 34.16
N GLU A 47 7.99 13.26 34.19
CA GLU A 47 9.22 12.52 33.96
C GLU A 47 9.14 11.58 32.76
N TYR A 48 8.05 10.81 32.64
CA TYR A 48 7.88 9.82 31.57
C TYR A 48 6.49 9.90 30.96
N VAL A 49 6.39 9.65 29.66
CA VAL A 49 5.14 9.60 28.91
C VAL A 49 5.16 8.36 28.03
N LEU A 50 4.21 7.44 28.23
CA LEU A 50 3.97 6.30 27.37
C LEU A 50 2.85 6.59 26.40
N SER A 51 3.09 6.40 25.11
CA SER A 51 2.11 6.53 24.04
C SER A 51 2.08 5.27 23.19
N ASN A 52 0.94 5.04 22.53
CA ASN A 52 0.78 3.92 21.61
C ASN A 52 0.21 4.37 20.26
N PHE A 53 0.46 3.60 19.21
CA PHE A 53 -0.12 3.79 17.89
C PHE A 53 -1.11 2.67 17.59
N THR A 54 -2.36 3.05 17.30
CA THR A 54 -3.49 2.12 17.20
C THR A 54 -4.43 2.53 16.08
N ASP A 55 -4.87 1.56 15.27
CA ASP A 55 -6.00 1.72 14.35
C ASP A 55 -7.30 1.45 15.11
N ARG A 56 -8.10 2.50 15.33
CA ARG A 56 -9.23 2.47 16.27
C ARG A 56 -10.55 2.03 15.66
N GLY A 57 -10.62 1.96 14.33
CA GLY A 57 -11.83 1.60 13.59
C GLY A 57 -11.57 1.57 12.11
N SER A 58 -12.58 1.29 11.32
CA SER A 58 -12.52 1.28 9.86
C SER A 58 -13.71 2.00 9.25
N ARG A 59 -13.48 2.79 8.20
CA ARG A 59 -14.53 3.33 7.32
C ARG A 59 -14.88 2.35 6.19
N ILE A 60 -14.09 1.29 6.04
CA ILE A 60 -14.32 0.24 5.06
C ILE A 60 -15.07 -0.89 5.77
N GLU A 61 -16.25 -1.22 5.25
CA GLU A 61 -17.09 -2.27 5.79
C GLU A 61 -16.39 -3.64 5.77
N GLY A 62 -16.59 -4.42 6.85
CA GLY A 62 -16.08 -5.78 6.99
C GLY A 62 -14.59 -5.87 7.37
N VAL A 63 -13.86 -4.75 7.47
CA VAL A 63 -12.46 -4.76 7.94
C VAL A 63 -12.44 -4.84 9.46
N THR A 64 -11.81 -5.88 9.99
CA THR A 64 -11.67 -6.17 11.43
C THR A 64 -10.23 -6.07 11.93
N HIS A 65 -9.27 -6.05 11.03
CA HIS A 65 -7.84 -5.97 11.31
C HIS A 65 -7.13 -5.12 10.25
N THR A 66 -5.91 -4.69 10.55
CA THR A 66 -5.02 -3.98 9.63
C THR A 66 -3.64 -4.62 9.65
N ILE A 67 -2.88 -4.48 8.56
CA ILE A 67 -1.49 -4.93 8.52
C ILE A 67 -0.60 -3.89 9.22
N HIS A 68 0.28 -4.37 10.09
CA HIS A 68 1.33 -3.54 10.66
C HIS A 68 2.51 -3.48 9.70
N PHE A 69 2.83 -2.27 9.20
CA PHE A 69 3.93 -2.05 8.25
C PHE A 69 4.38 -0.59 8.22
N GLY A 70 5.69 -0.35 8.00
CA GLY A 70 6.27 0.97 7.79
C GLY A 70 6.96 1.59 9.02
N LEU A 71 6.90 0.96 10.20
CA LEU A 71 7.57 1.47 11.40
C LEU A 71 9.10 1.40 11.25
N GLN A 72 9.67 0.28 10.79
CA GLN A 72 11.11 0.13 10.59
C GLN A 72 11.66 1.18 9.63
N ALA A 73 10.96 1.46 8.53
CA ALA A 73 11.34 2.49 7.60
C ALA A 73 11.32 3.89 8.24
N PHE A 74 10.32 4.21 9.05
CA PHE A 74 10.27 5.46 9.82
C PHE A 74 11.43 5.57 10.82
N LEU A 75 11.71 4.52 11.57
CA LEU A 75 12.80 4.48 12.53
C LEU A 75 14.17 4.68 11.85
N GLN A 76 14.37 4.09 10.67
CA GLN A 76 15.60 4.27 9.89
C GLN A 76 15.68 5.67 9.28
N SER A 77 14.66 6.08 8.52
CA SER A 77 14.72 7.31 7.72
C SER A 77 14.61 8.57 8.57
N TRP A 78 13.67 8.59 9.51
CA TRP A 78 13.40 9.83 10.27
C TRP A 78 14.04 9.82 11.65
N ILE A 79 13.86 8.78 12.47
CA ILE A 79 14.44 8.74 13.83
C ILE A 79 15.97 8.65 13.79
N THR A 80 16.53 7.90 12.84
CA THR A 80 18.00 7.68 12.79
C THR A 80 18.69 8.66 11.83
N GLU A 81 18.19 8.82 10.61
CA GLU A 81 18.92 9.58 9.58
C GLU A 81 18.59 11.08 9.59
N ALA A 82 17.32 11.47 9.73
CA ALA A 82 16.92 12.88 9.63
C ALA A 82 17.45 13.74 10.80
N TRP A 83 17.80 13.14 11.93
CA TRP A 83 18.36 13.84 13.09
C TRP A 83 19.89 14.00 13.05
N LYS A 84 20.59 13.36 12.12
CA LYS A 84 22.06 13.49 12.00
C LYS A 84 22.53 14.93 11.84
N PRO A 85 21.92 15.80 11.02
CA PRO A 85 22.30 17.21 10.94
C PRO A 85 22.16 17.95 12.27
N PHE A 86 21.15 17.63 13.07
CA PHE A 86 20.93 18.21 14.40
C PHE A 86 22.10 17.93 15.34
N PHE A 87 22.52 16.68 15.45
CA PHE A 87 23.64 16.28 16.33
C PHE A 87 25.03 16.63 15.74
N ALA A 88 25.14 16.90 14.44
CA ALA A 88 26.39 17.30 13.79
C ALA A 88 26.69 18.81 13.86
N ALA A 89 25.63 19.64 14.03
CA ALA A 89 25.77 21.08 14.20
C ALA A 89 26.31 21.43 15.61
N THR A 90 26.62 22.71 15.85
CA THR A 90 26.95 23.15 17.21
C THR A 90 25.67 23.40 18.02
N GLU A 91 25.77 23.31 19.36
CA GLU A 91 24.65 23.57 20.27
C GLU A 91 24.04 24.96 20.04
N ASP A 92 24.90 26.00 19.88
CA ASP A 92 24.46 27.37 19.63
C ASP A 92 23.75 27.51 18.27
N GLU A 93 24.28 26.89 17.22
CA GLU A 93 23.64 26.92 15.90
C GLU A 93 22.23 26.31 15.92
N VAL A 94 22.07 25.18 16.57
CA VAL A 94 20.76 24.51 16.72
C VAL A 94 19.79 25.38 17.50
N ALA A 95 20.23 25.95 18.63
CA ALA A 95 19.40 26.79 19.48
C ALA A 95 18.99 28.08 18.77
N ASP A 96 19.92 28.78 18.13
CA ASP A 96 19.65 30.03 17.40
C ASP A 96 18.67 29.79 16.24
N GLN A 97 18.87 28.70 15.47
CA GLN A 97 17.93 28.31 14.41
C GLN A 97 16.54 28.01 14.96
N TYR A 98 16.44 27.31 16.09
CA TYR A 98 15.17 26.95 16.72
C TYR A 98 14.44 28.18 17.26
N ASP A 99 15.13 29.09 17.97
CA ASP A 99 14.57 30.34 18.49
C ASP A 99 14.06 31.23 17.35
N GLU A 100 14.81 31.37 16.27
CA GLU A 100 14.38 32.10 15.09
C GLU A 100 13.19 31.42 14.42
N PHE A 101 13.19 30.10 14.27
CA PHE A 101 12.09 29.35 13.65
C PHE A 101 10.81 29.51 14.45
N THR A 102 10.87 29.34 15.79
CA THR A 102 9.70 29.50 16.65
C THR A 102 9.18 30.93 16.65
N LEU A 103 10.05 31.94 16.59
CA LEU A 103 9.65 33.33 16.43
C LEU A 103 8.90 33.57 15.11
N ASN A 104 9.34 32.95 14.02
CA ASN A 104 8.68 33.10 12.71
C ASN A 104 7.29 32.44 12.66
N ILE A 105 7.02 31.42 13.45
CA ILE A 105 5.73 30.70 13.50
C ILE A 105 4.78 31.25 14.55
N LEU A 106 5.28 31.51 15.76
CA LEU A 106 4.46 31.88 16.92
C LEU A 106 4.47 33.39 17.20
N GLY A 107 5.38 34.16 16.55
CA GLY A 107 5.68 35.52 16.97
C GLY A 107 6.43 35.53 18.31
N PRO A 108 6.42 36.65 19.09
CA PRO A 108 6.99 36.70 20.43
C PRO A 108 6.35 35.62 21.31
N ASN A 109 7.18 34.73 21.87
CA ASN A 109 6.73 33.57 22.63
C ASN A 109 7.71 33.24 23.75
N ASN A 110 7.34 32.29 24.61
CA ASN A 110 8.14 31.84 25.75
C ASN A 110 8.57 30.35 25.62
N VAL A 111 8.64 29.81 24.39
CA VAL A 111 9.04 28.41 24.18
C VAL A 111 10.50 28.23 24.59
N GLY A 112 11.40 29.08 24.08
CA GLY A 112 12.84 28.98 24.34
C GLY A 112 13.48 27.73 23.77
N SER A 113 14.80 27.66 23.82
CA SER A 113 15.60 26.57 23.25
C SER A 113 16.36 25.72 24.31
N ASP A 114 16.13 25.92 25.61
CA ASP A 114 16.87 25.22 26.66
C ASP A 114 16.72 23.70 26.56
N HIS A 115 15.52 23.21 26.31
CA HIS A 115 15.22 21.78 26.12
C HIS A 115 15.86 21.21 24.84
N ILE A 116 16.02 22.03 23.81
CA ILE A 116 16.70 21.66 22.57
C ILE A 116 18.21 21.57 22.79
N ARG A 117 18.78 22.52 23.54
CA ARG A 117 20.20 22.47 23.98
C ARG A 117 20.49 21.21 24.81
N ALA A 118 19.59 20.88 25.74
CA ALA A 118 19.70 19.68 26.56
C ALA A 118 19.69 18.40 25.69
N LEU A 119 18.77 18.31 24.71
CA LEU A 119 18.69 17.18 23.79
C LEU A 119 19.96 17.07 22.91
N HIS A 120 20.44 18.21 22.37
CA HIS A 120 21.69 18.23 21.61
C HIS A 120 22.87 17.73 22.43
N LYS A 121 22.98 18.17 23.68
CA LYS A 121 24.03 17.79 24.62
C LYS A 121 23.99 16.31 25.00
N LEU A 122 22.78 15.70 25.07
CA LEU A 122 22.63 14.28 25.30
C LEU A 122 23.20 13.44 24.13
N GLY A 123 23.11 13.93 22.90
CA GLY A 123 23.75 13.35 21.73
C GLY A 123 22.98 12.20 21.04
N TYR A 124 21.78 11.87 21.50
CA TYR A 124 20.91 10.87 20.91
C TYR A 124 19.43 11.17 21.25
N LEU A 125 18.49 10.50 20.58
CA LEU A 125 17.07 10.58 20.94
C LEU A 125 16.77 9.58 22.06
N PRO A 126 16.40 10.03 23.27
CA PRO A 126 16.12 9.15 24.41
C PRO A 126 14.68 8.60 24.32
N LEU A 127 14.47 7.69 23.41
CA LEU A 127 13.19 7.02 23.14
C LEU A 127 13.38 5.52 23.11
N ARG A 128 12.33 4.79 23.46
CA ARG A 128 12.20 3.35 23.31
C ARG A 128 10.93 3.03 22.53
N PHE A 129 11.06 2.20 21.49
CA PHE A 129 9.93 1.68 20.72
C PHE A 129 9.81 0.19 20.95
N ARG A 130 8.60 -0.24 21.37
CA ARG A 130 8.24 -1.66 21.45
C ARG A 130 7.12 -1.93 20.46
N SER A 131 7.25 -2.98 19.66
CA SER A 131 6.38 -3.22 18.52
C SER A 131 5.97 -4.68 18.38
N LEU A 132 4.75 -4.90 17.85
CA LEU A 132 4.41 -6.14 17.19
C LEU A 132 5.28 -6.32 15.94
N PRO A 133 5.52 -7.54 15.48
CA PRO A 133 6.27 -7.77 14.25
C PRO A 133 5.55 -7.18 13.03
N GLU A 134 6.28 -6.49 12.15
CA GLU A 134 5.72 -6.01 10.88
C GLU A 134 5.22 -7.19 10.04
N GLY A 135 4.15 -7.00 9.27
CA GLY A 135 3.40 -8.05 8.57
C GLY A 135 2.30 -8.69 9.42
N ALA A 136 2.22 -8.42 10.72
CA ALA A 136 1.17 -8.92 11.57
C ALA A 136 -0.20 -8.35 11.16
N ARG A 137 -1.24 -9.20 11.16
CA ARG A 137 -2.65 -8.80 11.09
C ARG A 137 -3.12 -8.41 12.48
N VAL A 138 -3.19 -7.10 12.73
CA VAL A 138 -3.51 -6.55 14.05
C VAL A 138 -4.98 -6.17 14.10
N PRO A 139 -5.78 -6.74 15.02
CA PRO A 139 -7.18 -6.37 15.18
C PRO A 139 -7.33 -4.87 15.48
N LEU A 140 -8.43 -4.28 15.00
CA LEU A 140 -8.76 -2.91 15.34
C LEU A 140 -8.80 -2.73 16.86
N ARG A 141 -8.30 -1.59 17.35
CA ARG A 141 -8.17 -1.21 18.78
C ARG A 141 -7.05 -1.94 19.55
N VAL A 142 -6.26 -2.78 18.89
CA VAL A 142 -5.04 -3.34 19.46
C VAL A 142 -3.86 -2.46 19.05
N PRO A 143 -2.98 -2.04 19.98
CA PRO A 143 -1.80 -1.26 19.66
C PRO A 143 -0.84 -2.04 18.74
N LYS A 144 -0.33 -1.36 17.72
CA LYS A 144 0.73 -1.91 16.85
C LYS A 144 2.10 -1.77 17.50
N PHE A 145 2.31 -0.65 18.18
CA PHE A 145 3.54 -0.36 18.90
C PHE A 145 3.33 0.70 19.97
N THR A 146 4.28 0.79 20.88
CA THR A 146 4.39 1.83 21.91
C THR A 146 5.66 2.64 21.72
N VAL A 147 5.65 3.87 22.25
CA VAL A 147 6.83 4.72 22.38
C VAL A 147 6.82 5.39 23.76
N GLU A 148 7.98 5.41 24.39
CA GLU A 148 8.23 6.00 25.70
C GLU A 148 9.57 6.72 25.70
N ASN A 149 9.73 7.82 26.42
CA ASN A 149 11.03 8.41 26.64
C ASN A 149 11.82 7.60 27.67
N THR A 150 13.15 7.47 27.47
CA THR A 150 14.07 6.71 28.34
C THR A 150 14.77 7.60 29.37
N HIS A 151 14.71 8.92 29.20
CA HIS A 151 15.31 9.90 30.10
C HIS A 151 14.25 10.92 30.57
N PRO A 152 14.12 11.19 31.89
CA PRO A 152 13.01 11.97 32.46
C PRO A 152 12.94 13.42 31.95
N GLU A 153 14.04 14.03 31.58
CA GLU A 153 14.06 15.41 31.07
C GLU A 153 13.37 15.54 29.70
N PHE A 154 13.22 14.43 28.93
CA PHE A 154 12.72 14.44 27.56
C PHE A 154 11.29 13.85 27.42
N PHE A 155 10.47 13.90 28.45
CA PHE A 155 9.06 13.46 28.44
C PHE A 155 8.25 14.11 27.32
N TRP A 156 8.58 15.33 26.91
CA TRP A 156 7.91 16.08 25.85
C TRP A 156 8.13 15.47 24.47
N LEU A 157 9.24 14.75 24.26
CA LEU A 157 9.66 14.23 22.95
C LEU A 157 8.72 13.14 22.45
N THR A 158 8.18 12.29 23.33
CA THR A 158 7.30 11.17 22.99
C THR A 158 6.13 11.60 22.10
N ASN A 159 5.40 12.66 22.49
CA ASN A 159 4.29 13.16 21.68
C ASN A 159 4.69 14.22 20.64
N TYR A 160 5.91 14.75 20.72
CA TYR A 160 6.45 15.68 19.72
C TYR A 160 6.59 15.01 18.36
N ILE A 161 7.06 13.77 18.33
CA ILE A 161 7.28 12.99 17.11
C ILE A 161 5.99 12.45 16.45
N GLU A 162 4.82 12.59 17.10
CA GLU A 162 3.54 12.04 16.60
C GLU A 162 3.22 12.44 15.16
N THR A 163 3.50 13.70 14.80
CA THR A 163 3.11 14.23 13.48
C THR A 163 3.91 13.55 12.38
N ALA A 164 5.25 13.57 12.47
CA ALA A 164 6.12 12.90 11.50
C ALA A 164 5.84 11.40 11.43
N MET A 165 5.73 10.74 12.59
CA MET A 165 5.46 9.32 12.70
C MET A 165 4.11 8.94 12.06
N SER A 166 3.05 9.68 12.39
CA SER A 166 1.73 9.42 11.80
C SER A 166 1.74 9.61 10.29
N ALA A 167 2.39 10.68 9.80
CA ALA A 167 2.48 10.97 8.36
C ALA A 167 3.24 9.87 7.60
N ALA A 168 4.30 9.33 8.17
CA ALA A 168 5.14 8.32 7.53
C ALA A 168 4.51 6.92 7.52
N ILE A 169 3.74 6.54 8.57
CA ILE A 169 3.33 5.15 8.79
C ILE A 169 1.91 4.86 8.26
N TRP A 170 0.99 5.84 8.31
CA TRP A 170 -0.41 5.54 7.98
C TRP A 170 -0.59 4.99 6.56
N GLN A 171 0.12 5.53 5.57
CA GLN A 171 -0.07 5.17 4.16
C GLN A 171 0.47 3.79 3.81
N PRO A 172 1.73 3.41 4.11
CA PRO A 172 2.22 2.06 3.82
C PRO A 172 1.41 0.98 4.55
N ALA A 173 1.01 1.19 5.80
CA ALA A 173 0.16 0.26 6.54
C ALA A 173 -1.25 0.14 5.94
N THR A 174 -1.83 1.27 5.49
CA THR A 174 -3.12 1.27 4.81
C THR A 174 -3.04 0.56 3.47
N SER A 175 -2.00 0.83 2.66
CA SER A 175 -1.80 0.17 1.38
C SER A 175 -1.59 -1.34 1.53
N ALA A 176 -0.81 -1.77 2.53
CA ALA A 176 -0.64 -3.17 2.89
C ALA A 176 -1.98 -3.83 3.26
N THR A 177 -2.80 -3.17 4.06
CA THR A 177 -4.12 -3.66 4.48
C THR A 177 -5.09 -3.78 3.30
N ILE A 178 -5.08 -2.81 2.40
CA ILE A 178 -5.93 -2.86 1.19
C ILE A 178 -5.46 -3.94 0.23
N ALA A 179 -4.15 -4.10 0.05
CA ALA A 179 -3.59 -5.16 -0.78
C ALA A 179 -3.93 -6.56 -0.22
N ASP A 180 -3.81 -6.76 1.10
CA ASP A 180 -4.23 -7.98 1.79
C ASP A 180 -5.71 -8.31 1.52
N ARG A 181 -6.58 -7.32 1.65
CA ARG A 181 -8.00 -7.46 1.37
C ARG A 181 -8.32 -7.78 -0.10
N PHE A 182 -7.61 -7.15 -1.05
CA PHE A 182 -7.72 -7.47 -2.46
C PHE A 182 -7.23 -8.89 -2.75
N ARG A 183 -6.15 -9.31 -2.12
CA ARG A 183 -5.62 -10.66 -2.27
C ARG A 183 -6.63 -11.70 -1.77
N ASP A 184 -7.24 -11.50 -0.61
CA ASP A 184 -8.30 -12.38 -0.09
C ASP A 184 -9.49 -12.48 -1.05
N LEU A 185 -9.87 -11.36 -1.69
CA LEU A 185 -10.92 -11.34 -2.71
C LEU A 185 -10.54 -12.23 -3.90
N LEU A 186 -9.35 -12.03 -4.45
CA LEU A 186 -8.88 -12.73 -5.64
C LEU A 186 -8.65 -14.22 -5.36
N ASP A 187 -8.09 -14.57 -4.20
CA ASP A 187 -7.91 -15.94 -3.75
C ASP A 187 -9.25 -16.68 -3.64
N ARG A 188 -10.27 -16.06 -3.05
CA ARG A 188 -11.62 -16.63 -2.94
C ARG A 188 -12.22 -16.95 -4.31
N TRP A 189 -12.09 -16.03 -5.27
CA TRP A 189 -12.58 -16.27 -6.63
C TRP A 189 -11.73 -17.27 -7.41
N ALA A 190 -10.42 -17.27 -7.22
CA ALA A 190 -9.52 -18.26 -7.83
C ALA A 190 -9.83 -19.67 -7.33
N ILE A 191 -9.97 -19.87 -6.03
CA ILE A 191 -10.38 -21.18 -5.45
C ILE A 191 -11.73 -21.63 -6.03
N LYS A 192 -12.73 -20.72 -6.09
CA LYS A 192 -14.03 -21.06 -6.64
C LYS A 192 -13.99 -21.48 -8.10
N THR A 193 -13.17 -20.82 -8.91
CA THR A 193 -13.20 -20.97 -10.38
C THR A 193 -12.08 -21.85 -10.94
N THR A 194 -11.01 -22.09 -10.17
CA THR A 194 -9.87 -22.92 -10.62
C THR A 194 -9.44 -23.97 -9.60
N GLY A 195 -9.93 -23.91 -8.36
CA GLY A 195 -9.52 -24.80 -7.28
C GLY A 195 -8.14 -24.47 -6.67
N SER A 196 -7.47 -23.41 -7.11
CA SER A 196 -6.11 -23.04 -6.70
C SER A 196 -5.95 -21.54 -6.59
N THR A 197 -4.98 -21.08 -5.78
CA THR A 197 -4.51 -19.68 -5.72
C THR A 197 -3.22 -19.47 -6.51
N GLU A 198 -2.76 -20.47 -7.25
CA GLU A 198 -1.57 -20.36 -8.07
C GLU A 198 -1.68 -19.19 -9.07
N GLY A 199 -0.64 -18.36 -9.11
CA GLY A 199 -0.58 -17.18 -9.98
C GLY A 199 -1.36 -15.95 -9.50
N VAL A 200 -2.20 -16.02 -8.44
CA VAL A 200 -2.95 -14.88 -7.93
C VAL A 200 -2.04 -13.74 -7.47
N GLN A 201 -0.83 -14.04 -7.02
CA GLN A 201 0.17 -13.03 -6.67
C GLN A 201 0.51 -12.06 -7.84
N TRP A 202 0.21 -12.44 -9.09
CA TRP A 202 0.38 -11.61 -10.29
C TRP A 202 -0.92 -10.95 -10.76
N GLN A 203 -2.06 -11.31 -10.16
CA GLN A 203 -3.38 -10.85 -10.60
C GLN A 203 -3.71 -9.43 -10.12
N GLY A 204 -3.06 -8.94 -9.07
CA GLY A 204 -3.04 -7.53 -8.67
C GLY A 204 -1.73 -6.89 -9.10
N HIS A 205 -1.79 -5.87 -9.98
CA HIS A 205 -0.61 -5.19 -10.52
C HIS A 205 -0.62 -3.71 -10.11
N ASP A 206 0.42 -3.23 -9.41
CA ASP A 206 0.49 -1.84 -8.95
C ASP A 206 0.78 -0.87 -10.10
N PHE A 207 -0.21 -0.03 -10.42
CA PHE A 207 -0.14 1.09 -11.36
C PHE A 207 -0.29 2.45 -10.68
N SER A 208 -0.12 2.53 -9.35
CA SER A 208 -0.49 3.72 -8.58
C SER A 208 0.53 4.86 -8.65
N PHE A 209 1.79 4.60 -8.99
CA PHE A 209 2.91 5.53 -8.79
C PHE A 209 2.59 6.96 -9.20
N ARG A 210 2.20 7.17 -10.46
CA ARG A 210 1.97 8.53 -11.02
C ARG A 210 0.84 9.31 -10.35
N GLY A 211 -0.03 8.65 -9.61
CA GLY A 211 -1.17 9.25 -8.91
C GLY A 211 -1.01 9.37 -7.41
N MET A 212 0.15 9.01 -6.84
CA MET A 212 0.45 9.15 -5.42
C MET A 212 0.90 10.58 -5.07
N ALA A 213 0.82 10.93 -3.78
CA ALA A 213 1.12 12.28 -3.28
C ALA A 213 2.61 12.69 -3.30
N GLY A 214 3.48 11.85 -3.80
CA GLY A 214 4.92 12.10 -3.94
C GLY A 214 5.68 10.81 -4.20
N ILE A 215 6.96 10.94 -4.52
CA ILE A 215 7.81 9.80 -4.87
C ILE A 215 7.99 8.86 -3.68
N GLU A 216 8.24 9.41 -2.50
CA GLU A 216 8.39 8.66 -1.25
C GLU A 216 7.08 7.95 -0.85
N ALA A 217 5.95 8.65 -1.00
CA ALA A 217 4.63 8.07 -0.77
C ALA A 217 4.33 6.91 -1.73
N ALA A 218 4.72 7.04 -3.00
CA ALA A 218 4.58 5.98 -3.99
C ALA A 218 5.44 4.75 -3.64
N ALA A 219 6.69 4.96 -3.23
CA ALA A 219 7.59 3.88 -2.82
C ALA A 219 7.05 3.12 -1.60
N ALA A 220 6.67 3.85 -0.55
CA ALA A 220 6.12 3.28 0.68
C ALA A 220 4.79 2.52 0.45
N SER A 221 3.87 3.11 -0.34
CA SER A 221 2.60 2.48 -0.72
C SER A 221 2.81 1.21 -1.54
N GLY A 222 3.71 1.28 -2.53
CA GLY A 222 4.06 0.15 -3.38
C GLY A 222 4.73 -0.99 -2.60
N ALA A 223 5.56 -0.68 -1.59
CA ALA A 223 6.09 -1.69 -0.68
C ALA A 223 4.99 -2.37 0.14
N GLY A 224 3.97 -1.61 0.58
CA GLY A 224 2.77 -2.17 1.21
C GLY A 224 2.00 -3.11 0.27
N HIS A 225 1.78 -2.73 -1.00
CA HIS A 225 1.20 -3.59 -2.03
C HIS A 225 2.02 -4.87 -2.22
N ALA A 226 3.34 -4.73 -2.27
CA ALA A 226 4.26 -5.84 -2.50
C ALA A 226 4.27 -6.90 -1.38
N LEU A 227 3.64 -6.67 -0.25
CA LEU A 227 3.45 -7.71 0.77
C LEU A 227 2.45 -8.78 0.35
N SER A 228 1.51 -8.46 -0.53
CA SER A 228 0.45 -9.38 -0.97
C SER A 228 0.53 -9.75 -2.46
N PHE A 229 1.20 -8.94 -3.28
CA PHE A 229 1.31 -9.13 -4.73
C PHE A 229 2.76 -9.00 -5.21
N THR A 230 3.04 -9.64 -6.33
CA THR A 230 4.35 -9.53 -7.01
C THR A 230 4.26 -8.59 -8.23
N GLY A 231 3.09 -8.44 -8.85
CA GLY A 231 2.91 -7.59 -10.03
C GLY A 231 3.01 -6.10 -9.68
N SER A 232 3.92 -5.36 -10.33
CA SER A 232 4.05 -3.90 -10.11
C SER A 232 4.90 -3.24 -11.21
N ASP A 233 4.47 -2.05 -11.64
CA ASP A 233 5.27 -1.12 -12.47
C ASP A 233 6.01 -0.07 -11.63
N ASN A 234 5.88 -0.12 -10.30
CA ASN A 234 6.50 0.83 -9.39
C ASN A 234 7.94 0.42 -9.04
N LEU A 235 8.90 0.92 -9.78
CA LEU A 235 10.32 0.60 -9.59
C LEU A 235 10.89 1.06 -8.25
N ASN A 236 10.34 2.14 -7.67
CA ASN A 236 10.81 2.68 -6.39
C ASN A 236 10.59 1.74 -5.21
N VAL A 237 9.73 0.75 -5.33
CA VAL A 237 9.53 -0.30 -4.32
C VAL A 237 10.84 -1.01 -4.01
N VAL A 238 11.64 -1.31 -5.06
CA VAL A 238 12.93 -1.99 -4.89
C VAL A 238 13.88 -1.17 -4.06
N ASN A 239 13.98 0.15 -4.34
CA ASN A 239 14.82 1.07 -3.56
C ASN A 239 14.35 1.16 -2.11
N TYR A 240 13.03 1.30 -1.88
CA TYR A 240 12.47 1.38 -0.54
C TYR A 240 12.76 0.12 0.30
N VAL A 241 12.67 -1.05 -0.33
CA VAL A 241 12.98 -2.32 0.34
C VAL A 241 14.48 -2.42 0.65
N ASP A 242 15.35 -2.05 -0.31
CA ASP A 242 16.80 -2.08 -0.12
C ASP A 242 17.26 -1.13 0.99
N ASP A 243 16.69 0.08 1.01
CA ASP A 243 17.04 1.11 1.98
C ASP A 243 16.63 0.75 3.42
N TYR A 244 15.46 0.11 3.60
CA TYR A 244 14.85 -0.01 4.93
C TYR A 244 14.66 -1.43 5.45
N TYR A 245 14.68 -2.45 4.58
CA TYR A 245 14.38 -3.84 4.95
C TYR A 245 15.48 -4.84 4.56
N GLY A 246 16.67 -4.30 4.31
CA GLY A 246 17.88 -5.05 3.98
C GLY A 246 18.07 -5.29 2.48
N PRO A 247 19.27 -5.75 2.11
CA PRO A 247 19.66 -5.85 0.71
C PRO A 247 18.71 -6.75 -0.06
N VAL A 248 18.25 -6.25 -1.20
CA VAL A 248 17.35 -6.99 -2.09
C VAL A 248 18.07 -8.20 -2.68
N SER A 249 17.53 -9.38 -2.45
CA SER A 249 17.94 -10.61 -3.08
C SER A 249 16.74 -11.27 -3.76
N GLY A 250 16.80 -11.45 -5.08
CA GLY A 250 15.69 -12.03 -5.84
C GLY A 250 14.63 -11.01 -6.26
N LEU A 251 13.46 -11.51 -6.66
CA LEU A 251 12.37 -10.72 -7.19
C LEU A 251 11.48 -10.16 -6.08
N ILE A 252 11.53 -8.87 -5.84
CA ILE A 252 10.63 -8.18 -4.92
C ILE A 252 9.29 -7.91 -5.61
N VAL A 253 9.33 -7.23 -6.75
CA VAL A 253 8.18 -6.99 -7.63
C VAL A 253 8.61 -7.22 -9.06
N GLY A 254 7.65 -7.53 -9.93
CA GLY A 254 7.92 -7.80 -11.33
C GLY A 254 6.90 -7.18 -12.26
N SER A 255 7.38 -6.80 -13.44
CA SER A 255 6.58 -6.31 -14.55
C SER A 255 6.97 -7.00 -15.85
N VAL A 256 6.25 -6.66 -16.92
CA VAL A 256 6.48 -7.18 -18.26
C VAL A 256 6.62 -6.02 -19.24
N PRO A 257 7.28 -6.18 -20.39
CA PRO A 257 7.22 -5.20 -21.46
C PRO A 257 5.78 -4.82 -21.76
N ALA A 258 5.50 -3.51 -21.79
CA ALA A 258 4.16 -2.98 -22.01
C ALA A 258 4.22 -1.74 -22.90
N THR A 259 3.17 -1.53 -23.68
CA THR A 259 3.02 -0.32 -24.48
C THR A 259 2.14 0.72 -23.78
N GLU A 260 2.27 1.96 -24.20
CA GLU A 260 1.37 3.06 -23.86
C GLU A 260 0.69 3.65 -25.10
N HIS A 261 -0.26 4.56 -24.92
CA HIS A 261 -1.00 5.15 -26.04
C HIS A 261 -0.10 5.90 -27.04
N SER A 262 0.98 6.55 -26.60
CA SER A 262 1.91 7.24 -27.50
C SER A 262 2.59 6.28 -28.49
N VAL A 263 2.88 5.05 -28.05
CA VAL A 263 3.44 4.01 -28.92
C VAL A 263 2.42 3.54 -29.95
N ALA A 264 1.18 3.27 -29.51
CA ALA A 264 0.11 2.83 -30.41
C ALA A 264 -0.27 3.93 -31.42
N THR A 265 -0.48 5.15 -30.93
CA THR A 265 -0.93 6.27 -31.78
C THR A 265 0.12 6.76 -32.77
N ALA A 266 1.41 6.46 -32.55
CA ALA A 266 2.47 6.75 -33.51
C ALA A 266 2.30 5.99 -34.84
N PHE A 267 1.56 4.87 -34.87
CA PHE A 267 1.21 4.13 -36.10
C PHE A 267 0.00 4.74 -36.83
N GLY A 268 -0.78 5.58 -36.13
CA GLY A 268 -2.02 6.16 -36.66
C GLY A 268 -3.20 5.17 -36.72
N PRO A 269 -4.42 5.69 -36.90
CA PRO A 269 -5.65 4.88 -36.85
C PRO A 269 -5.81 3.89 -38.02
N ALA A 270 -5.04 4.07 -39.10
CA ALA A 270 -5.12 3.20 -40.27
C ALA A 270 -4.20 1.97 -40.17
N ASP A 271 -3.26 1.92 -39.24
CA ASP A 271 -2.27 0.85 -39.12
C ASP A 271 -2.18 0.24 -37.70
N GLU A 272 -3.31 0.04 -37.05
CA GLU A 272 -3.36 -0.68 -35.78
C GLU A 272 -2.80 -2.12 -35.91
N ARG A 273 -2.98 -2.76 -37.05
CA ARG A 273 -2.39 -4.07 -37.31
C ARG A 273 -0.87 -4.02 -37.30
N GLY A 274 -0.27 -3.06 -38.00
CA GLY A 274 1.19 -2.89 -38.03
C GLY A 274 1.77 -2.61 -36.63
N TYR A 275 1.04 -1.87 -35.79
CA TYR A 275 1.40 -1.69 -34.39
C TYR A 275 1.49 -3.01 -33.62
N PHE A 276 0.44 -3.87 -33.67
CA PHE A 276 0.47 -5.17 -33.01
C PHE A 276 1.59 -6.07 -33.55
N GLU A 277 1.73 -6.15 -34.89
CA GLU A 277 2.79 -6.95 -35.53
C GLU A 277 4.18 -6.48 -35.08
N ARG A 278 4.42 -5.16 -35.02
CA ARG A 278 5.70 -4.60 -34.56
C ARG A 278 5.99 -4.93 -33.10
N VAL A 279 5.00 -4.84 -32.21
CA VAL A 279 5.16 -5.20 -30.79
C VAL A 279 5.53 -6.68 -30.65
N LEU A 280 4.87 -7.57 -31.38
CA LEU A 280 5.18 -9.01 -31.37
C LEU A 280 6.58 -9.32 -31.90
N GLU A 281 7.00 -8.64 -32.98
CA GLU A 281 8.36 -8.78 -33.53
C GLU A 281 9.47 -8.36 -32.56
N GLN A 282 9.23 -7.31 -31.80
CA GLN A 282 10.19 -6.82 -30.79
C GLN A 282 10.20 -7.65 -29.51
N ASN A 283 9.14 -8.42 -29.26
CA ASN A 283 8.99 -9.28 -28.08
C ASN A 283 8.67 -10.71 -28.55
N PRO A 284 9.62 -11.44 -29.13
CA PRO A 284 9.37 -12.76 -29.75
C PRO A 284 9.03 -13.86 -28.71
N THR A 285 9.41 -13.65 -27.44
CA THR A 285 9.17 -14.60 -26.34
C THR A 285 8.60 -13.86 -25.12
N GLY A 286 8.12 -14.61 -24.13
CA GLY A 286 7.66 -14.10 -22.86
C GLY A 286 6.33 -13.33 -22.94
N ILE A 287 6.00 -12.59 -21.90
CA ILE A 287 4.74 -11.83 -21.79
C ILE A 287 4.96 -10.40 -22.29
N VAL A 288 4.03 -9.88 -23.10
CA VAL A 288 3.97 -8.46 -23.48
C VAL A 288 2.55 -7.95 -23.34
N SER A 289 2.38 -6.79 -22.70
CA SER A 289 1.08 -6.12 -22.54
C SER A 289 0.91 -5.02 -23.58
N VAL A 290 -0.24 -5.02 -24.28
CA VAL A 290 -0.50 -4.15 -25.42
C VAL A 290 -1.75 -3.32 -25.17
N VAL A 291 -1.60 -1.99 -25.10
CA VAL A 291 -2.75 -1.08 -25.03
C VAL A 291 -3.57 -1.20 -26.31
N SER A 292 -4.87 -1.39 -26.18
CA SER A 292 -5.70 -1.90 -27.27
C SER A 292 -6.94 -1.03 -27.58
N ASP A 293 -7.08 0.11 -26.90
CA ASP A 293 -8.22 1.01 -27.02
C ASP A 293 -7.86 2.44 -27.41
N SER A 294 -6.72 2.59 -28.11
CA SER A 294 -6.28 3.92 -28.60
C SER A 294 -7.28 4.54 -29.59
N TYR A 295 -8.02 3.72 -30.32
CA TYR A 295 -9.06 4.15 -31.28
C TYR A 295 -10.34 3.33 -31.10
N ASP A 296 -10.37 2.07 -31.51
CA ASP A 296 -11.54 1.19 -31.44
C ASP A 296 -11.17 -0.20 -30.92
N LEU A 297 -11.35 -0.40 -29.62
CA LEU A 297 -11.13 -1.68 -28.97
C LEU A 297 -11.86 -2.84 -29.66
N TRP A 298 -13.11 -2.60 -30.06
CA TRP A 298 -13.94 -3.65 -30.65
C TRP A 298 -13.43 -4.05 -32.03
N HIS A 299 -12.93 -3.10 -32.83
CA HIS A 299 -12.24 -3.37 -34.09
C HIS A 299 -10.95 -4.20 -33.87
N VAL A 300 -10.16 -3.85 -32.84
CA VAL A 300 -8.98 -4.65 -32.48
C VAL A 300 -9.37 -6.10 -32.21
N LEU A 301 -10.39 -6.32 -31.36
CA LEU A 301 -10.80 -7.68 -30.95
C LEU A 301 -11.44 -8.50 -32.06
N THR A 302 -12.18 -7.85 -32.99
CA THR A 302 -12.96 -8.56 -34.00
C THR A 302 -12.31 -8.60 -35.39
N THR A 303 -11.28 -7.79 -35.64
CA THR A 303 -10.63 -7.67 -36.95
C THR A 303 -9.13 -7.82 -36.85
N VAL A 304 -8.46 -7.00 -36.05
CA VAL A 304 -6.98 -7.00 -35.98
C VAL A 304 -6.46 -8.31 -35.40
N LEU A 305 -6.90 -8.69 -34.20
CA LEU A 305 -6.44 -9.93 -33.54
C LEU A 305 -6.76 -11.19 -34.36
N PRO A 306 -7.95 -11.38 -34.94
CA PRO A 306 -8.19 -12.51 -35.85
C PRO A 306 -7.21 -12.55 -37.02
N SER A 307 -6.83 -11.40 -37.59
CA SER A 307 -5.91 -11.32 -38.74
C SER A 307 -4.46 -11.70 -38.41
N ILE A 308 -4.06 -11.68 -37.16
CA ILE A 308 -2.73 -12.04 -36.68
C ILE A 308 -2.74 -13.26 -35.75
N LYS A 309 -3.86 -13.97 -35.64
CA LYS A 309 -4.05 -15.11 -34.73
C LYS A 309 -2.91 -16.13 -34.82
N ASP A 310 -2.54 -16.56 -36.02
CA ASP A 310 -1.52 -17.56 -36.22
C ASP A 310 -0.14 -17.08 -35.72
N LYS A 311 0.17 -15.79 -35.86
CA LYS A 311 1.40 -15.18 -35.30
C LYS A 311 1.39 -15.21 -33.77
N VAL A 312 0.24 -14.92 -33.15
CA VAL A 312 0.09 -14.95 -31.69
C VAL A 312 0.26 -16.38 -31.16
N LEU A 313 -0.42 -17.37 -31.78
CA LEU A 313 -0.37 -18.77 -31.35
C LEU A 313 0.99 -19.46 -31.63
N ALA A 314 1.78 -18.96 -32.60
CA ALA A 314 3.10 -19.47 -32.90
C ALA A 314 4.19 -18.90 -31.97
N ARG A 315 3.88 -17.95 -31.13
CA ARG A 315 4.84 -17.26 -30.27
C ARG A 315 5.11 -18.07 -28.99
N ASP A 316 6.36 -18.09 -28.55
CA ASP A 316 6.72 -18.64 -27.23
C ASP A 316 6.47 -17.58 -26.13
N GLY A 317 5.17 -17.36 -25.81
CA GLY A 317 4.80 -16.37 -24.82
C GLY A 317 3.35 -15.91 -24.91
N LYS A 318 3.00 -14.89 -24.12
CA LYS A 318 1.64 -14.38 -23.98
C LYS A 318 1.54 -12.92 -24.42
N ILE A 319 0.52 -12.59 -25.20
CA ILE A 319 0.09 -11.20 -25.40
C ILE A 319 -1.04 -10.89 -24.44
N VAL A 320 -0.95 -9.77 -23.72
CA VAL A 320 -1.95 -9.31 -22.78
C VAL A 320 -2.65 -8.08 -23.36
N ILE A 321 -3.93 -8.20 -23.64
CA ILE A 321 -4.76 -7.12 -24.14
C ILE A 321 -5.11 -6.18 -22.99
N ARG A 322 -4.84 -4.87 -23.19
CA ARG A 322 -5.07 -3.84 -22.17
C ARG A 322 -6.03 -2.77 -22.66
N PRO A 323 -7.34 -2.92 -22.43
CA PRO A 323 -8.26 -1.80 -22.45
C PRO A 323 -8.04 -0.91 -21.23
N ASP A 324 -8.17 0.40 -21.40
CA ASP A 324 -7.86 1.42 -20.37
C ASP A 324 -9.02 2.43 -20.20
N SER A 325 -10.11 2.30 -20.97
CA SER A 325 -11.22 3.24 -21.00
C SER A 325 -12.59 2.55 -20.86
N GLY A 326 -13.57 3.27 -20.29
CA GLY A 326 -14.95 2.82 -20.09
C GLY A 326 -15.21 2.21 -18.71
N ASP A 327 -16.41 1.63 -18.49
CA ASP A 327 -16.71 0.87 -17.27
C ASP A 327 -16.02 -0.50 -17.32
N PRO A 328 -15.09 -0.80 -16.40
CA PRO A 328 -14.29 -2.02 -16.47
C PRO A 328 -15.13 -3.30 -16.44
N ALA A 329 -16.26 -3.31 -15.72
CA ALA A 329 -17.11 -4.48 -15.69
C ALA A 329 -17.83 -4.71 -17.04
N ASP A 330 -18.30 -3.65 -17.67
CA ASP A 330 -18.97 -3.74 -18.97
C ASP A 330 -17.95 -4.03 -20.10
N ILE A 331 -16.78 -3.42 -20.07
CA ILE A 331 -15.72 -3.69 -21.06
C ILE A 331 -15.25 -5.15 -21.00
N LEU A 332 -14.94 -5.64 -19.80
CA LEU A 332 -14.39 -6.99 -19.65
C LEU A 332 -15.42 -8.09 -19.85
N THR A 333 -16.64 -7.88 -19.36
CA THR A 333 -17.66 -8.95 -19.25
C THR A 333 -18.90 -8.73 -20.11
N GLY A 334 -18.98 -7.60 -20.83
CA GLY A 334 -20.10 -7.22 -21.68
C GLY A 334 -21.16 -6.38 -20.97
N THR A 335 -21.86 -5.57 -21.75
CA THR A 335 -22.93 -4.71 -21.24
C THR A 335 -24.16 -5.54 -20.86
N VAL A 336 -24.68 -5.32 -19.66
CA VAL A 336 -25.78 -6.09 -19.07
C VAL A 336 -27.14 -5.47 -19.35
N SER A 337 -27.20 -4.31 -20.03
CA SER A 337 -28.39 -3.49 -20.12
C SER A 337 -29.62 -4.20 -20.70
N ASP A 338 -29.44 -5.18 -21.58
CA ASP A 338 -30.56 -5.91 -22.21
C ASP A 338 -30.80 -7.31 -21.65
N LEU A 339 -29.83 -7.92 -21.00
CA LEU A 339 -29.93 -9.24 -20.38
C LEU A 339 -30.29 -9.17 -18.89
N GLY A 340 -29.81 -8.14 -18.17
CA GLY A 340 -29.94 -8.05 -16.73
C GLY A 340 -31.30 -7.74 -16.18
N HIS A 341 -32.13 -6.95 -16.87
CA HIS A 341 -33.44 -6.56 -16.36
C HIS A 341 -34.49 -7.69 -16.43
N HIS A 342 -34.23 -8.76 -17.18
CA HIS A 342 -35.20 -9.86 -17.37
C HIS A 342 -34.84 -11.18 -16.74
N LEU A 343 -33.57 -11.40 -16.43
CA LEU A 343 -33.09 -12.68 -15.90
C LEU A 343 -33.06 -12.69 -14.38
N GLY A 344 -33.42 -11.54 -13.73
CA GLY A 344 -33.24 -11.40 -12.29
C GLY A 344 -31.87 -11.94 -11.94
N TYR A 345 -30.78 -11.23 -12.33
CA TYR A 345 -29.43 -11.72 -12.14
C TYR A 345 -29.22 -12.13 -10.69
N ASN A 346 -29.51 -13.38 -10.45
CA ASN A 346 -28.96 -14.07 -9.33
C ASN A 346 -27.59 -14.56 -9.80
N TYR A 347 -26.51 -13.86 -9.44
CA TYR A 347 -25.11 -14.20 -9.78
C TYR A 347 -24.74 -15.65 -9.43
N ASN A 348 -25.64 -16.39 -8.83
CA ASN A 348 -25.53 -17.80 -8.49
C ASN A 348 -26.16 -18.75 -9.51
N ASN A 349 -26.74 -18.27 -10.62
CA ASN A 349 -27.41 -19.13 -11.61
C ASN A 349 -26.63 -19.21 -12.92
N GLN A 350 -25.47 -19.87 -12.86
CA GLN A 350 -24.58 -20.13 -14.00
C GLN A 350 -25.28 -20.93 -15.12
N GLU A 351 -26.14 -21.90 -14.76
CA GLU A 351 -26.83 -22.79 -15.71
C GLU A 351 -27.81 -22.02 -16.65
N GLN A 352 -28.48 -21.00 -16.12
CA GLN A 352 -29.40 -20.19 -16.92
C GLN A 352 -28.64 -19.25 -17.85
N TYR A 353 -27.54 -18.67 -17.40
CA TYR A 353 -26.66 -17.86 -18.25
C TYR A 353 -26.07 -18.68 -19.41
N GLU A 354 -25.57 -19.90 -19.16
CA GLU A 354 -25.01 -20.79 -20.17
C GLU A 354 -26.01 -21.16 -21.24
N LYS A 355 -27.29 -21.42 -20.89
CA LYS A 355 -28.35 -21.71 -21.83
C LYS A 355 -28.67 -20.53 -22.76
N GLU A 356 -28.56 -19.32 -22.27
CA GLU A 356 -28.87 -18.11 -23.04
C GLU A 356 -27.65 -17.59 -23.83
N ALA A 357 -26.45 -17.69 -23.30
CA ALA A 357 -25.17 -17.41 -23.97
C ALA A 357 -24.94 -18.38 -25.16
N LEU A 358 -25.37 -19.62 -25.05
CA LEU A 358 -25.31 -20.61 -26.14
C LEU A 358 -26.09 -20.17 -27.39
N HIS A 359 -27.09 -19.32 -27.25
CA HIS A 359 -27.89 -18.84 -28.38
C HIS A 359 -27.41 -17.49 -28.93
N ARG A 360 -26.46 -16.81 -28.23
CA ARG A 360 -25.83 -15.54 -28.64
C ARG A 360 -26.80 -14.54 -29.26
N LYS A 361 -28.02 -14.50 -28.75
CA LYS A 361 -29.07 -13.65 -29.24
C LYS A 361 -29.53 -12.67 -28.18
N ASN A 362 -29.70 -11.40 -28.58
CA ASN A 362 -30.35 -10.40 -27.76
C ASN A 362 -31.85 -10.69 -27.68
N ARG A 363 -32.62 -9.97 -26.84
CA ARG A 363 -34.06 -10.08 -26.67
C ARG A 363 -34.88 -9.98 -27.97
N GLN A 364 -34.35 -9.26 -28.94
CA GLN A 364 -35.00 -9.04 -30.23
C GLN A 364 -34.70 -10.16 -31.23
N GLY A 365 -33.98 -11.22 -30.79
CA GLY A 365 -33.59 -12.36 -31.63
C GLY A 365 -32.40 -12.11 -32.55
N GLY A 366 -31.71 -10.96 -32.38
CA GLY A 366 -30.43 -10.62 -33.06
C GLY A 366 -29.22 -11.18 -32.36
N TYR A 367 -28.08 -11.19 -33.04
CA TYR A 367 -26.80 -11.58 -32.45
C TYR A 367 -26.31 -10.52 -31.43
N LEU A 368 -25.59 -10.97 -30.39
CA LEU A 368 -24.91 -10.05 -29.48
C LEU A 368 -23.86 -9.23 -30.23
N THR A 369 -23.81 -7.96 -29.92
CA THR A 369 -22.74 -7.07 -30.41
C THR A 369 -21.46 -7.25 -29.62
N PRO A 370 -20.28 -6.88 -30.17
CA PRO A 370 -19.02 -6.96 -29.41
C PRO A 370 -19.06 -6.32 -28.02
N PRO A 371 -19.63 -5.10 -27.80
CA PRO A 371 -19.81 -4.54 -26.47
C PRO A 371 -20.72 -5.37 -25.54
N GLN A 372 -21.69 -6.09 -26.07
CA GLN A 372 -22.53 -6.98 -25.27
C GLN A 372 -21.85 -8.29 -24.89
N MET A 373 -20.85 -8.72 -25.65
CA MET A 373 -20.05 -9.90 -25.36
C MET A 373 -18.95 -9.59 -24.34
N GLY A 374 -18.23 -8.49 -24.51
CA GLY A 374 -17.10 -8.12 -23.69
C GLY A 374 -15.79 -8.77 -24.14
N VAL A 375 -14.68 -8.21 -23.64
CA VAL A 375 -13.31 -8.57 -24.07
C VAL A 375 -13.03 -10.06 -23.86
N VAL A 376 -13.33 -10.61 -22.70
CA VAL A 376 -12.95 -12.00 -22.36
C VAL A 376 -13.67 -13.01 -23.25
N GLU A 377 -14.95 -12.79 -23.54
CA GLU A 377 -15.71 -13.68 -24.44
C GLU A 377 -15.25 -13.57 -25.90
N LEU A 378 -14.96 -12.35 -26.38
CA LEU A 378 -14.43 -12.14 -27.73
C LEU A 378 -13.05 -12.81 -27.91
N LEU A 379 -12.17 -12.73 -26.91
CA LEU A 379 -10.89 -13.41 -26.95
C LEU A 379 -11.03 -14.94 -26.95
N TRP A 380 -12.02 -15.47 -26.21
CA TRP A 380 -12.34 -16.89 -26.27
C TRP A 380 -12.82 -17.31 -27.67
N ASP A 381 -13.63 -16.50 -28.32
CA ASP A 381 -14.10 -16.78 -29.66
C ASP A 381 -12.98 -16.79 -30.70
N VAL A 382 -11.97 -15.92 -30.53
CA VAL A 382 -10.83 -15.83 -31.44
C VAL A 382 -9.82 -16.93 -31.16
N PHE A 383 -9.38 -17.10 -29.93
CA PHE A 383 -8.23 -17.93 -29.58
C PHE A 383 -8.62 -19.28 -28.94
N GLY A 384 -9.82 -19.38 -28.36
CA GLY A 384 -10.23 -20.57 -27.61
C GLY A 384 -9.57 -20.63 -26.25
N GLY A 385 -9.35 -21.86 -25.80
CA GLY A 385 -8.77 -22.18 -24.52
C GLY A 385 -9.18 -23.56 -24.02
N THR A 386 -9.20 -23.76 -22.72
CA THR A 386 -9.60 -25.01 -22.07
C THR A 386 -10.71 -24.78 -21.06
N VAL A 387 -11.47 -25.85 -20.78
CA VAL A 387 -12.39 -25.86 -19.64
C VAL A 387 -11.71 -26.64 -18.51
N ASN A 388 -11.55 -26.01 -17.36
CA ASN A 388 -10.88 -26.65 -16.22
C ASN A 388 -11.78 -27.63 -15.47
N GLU A 389 -11.24 -28.29 -14.43
CA GLU A 389 -11.95 -29.29 -13.64
C GLU A 389 -13.16 -28.72 -12.89
N GLN A 390 -13.16 -27.41 -12.58
CA GLN A 390 -14.27 -26.71 -11.95
C GLN A 390 -15.37 -26.28 -12.96
N GLY A 391 -15.17 -26.59 -14.27
CA GLY A 391 -16.13 -26.29 -15.34
C GLY A 391 -16.01 -24.86 -15.90
N TYR A 392 -14.97 -24.11 -15.54
CA TYR A 392 -14.78 -22.74 -16.03
C TYR A 392 -13.82 -22.68 -17.21
N LYS A 393 -14.10 -21.76 -18.14
CA LYS A 393 -13.27 -21.48 -19.33
C LYS A 393 -12.02 -20.69 -18.91
N VAL A 394 -10.87 -21.21 -19.31
CA VAL A 394 -9.55 -20.53 -19.19
C VAL A 394 -9.07 -20.23 -20.61
N LEU A 395 -8.77 -18.97 -20.88
CA LEU A 395 -8.25 -18.51 -22.18
C LEU A 395 -6.98 -19.28 -22.57
N ASP A 396 -6.75 -19.39 -23.88
CA ASP A 396 -5.52 -19.96 -24.42
C ASP A 396 -4.28 -19.32 -23.77
N PRO A 397 -3.24 -20.07 -23.42
CA PRO A 397 -2.08 -19.54 -22.69
C PRO A 397 -1.33 -18.40 -23.42
N HIS A 398 -1.51 -18.28 -24.75
CA HIS A 398 -0.90 -17.19 -25.53
C HIS A 398 -1.63 -15.85 -25.43
N ILE A 399 -2.82 -15.81 -24.80
CA ILE A 399 -3.61 -14.58 -24.67
C ILE A 399 -4.00 -14.33 -23.20
N GLY A 400 -4.04 -13.07 -22.79
CA GLY A 400 -4.50 -12.64 -21.47
C GLY A 400 -5.12 -11.25 -21.51
N VAL A 401 -5.63 -10.81 -20.38
CA VAL A 401 -6.27 -9.49 -20.24
C VAL A 401 -5.79 -8.83 -18.96
N ILE A 402 -5.49 -7.53 -19.03
CA ILE A 402 -5.30 -6.65 -17.88
C ILE A 402 -6.18 -5.41 -18.05
N TYR A 403 -6.82 -4.97 -16.98
CA TYR A 403 -7.54 -3.71 -16.98
C TYR A 403 -6.95 -2.79 -15.89
N GLY A 404 -6.46 -1.60 -16.30
CA GLY A 404 -5.61 -0.77 -15.46
C GLY A 404 -6.27 0.47 -14.87
N ASP A 405 -7.51 0.82 -15.23
CA ASP A 405 -8.13 2.07 -14.79
C ASP A 405 -9.24 1.88 -13.76
N SER A 406 -9.23 2.74 -12.74
CA SER A 406 -10.30 2.91 -11.73
C SER A 406 -10.77 1.61 -11.04
N ILE A 407 -9.94 0.60 -10.88
CA ILE A 407 -10.31 -0.62 -10.18
C ILE A 407 -10.44 -0.35 -8.69
N THR A 408 -11.64 -0.58 -8.14
CA THR A 408 -11.94 -0.61 -6.71
C THR A 408 -12.27 -2.03 -6.29
N TYR A 409 -12.30 -2.29 -4.99
CA TYR A 409 -12.69 -3.60 -4.44
C TYR A 409 -14.05 -4.07 -4.99
N ASP A 410 -15.06 -3.19 -4.96
CA ASP A 410 -16.42 -3.52 -5.42
C ASP A 410 -16.48 -3.77 -6.94
N ARG A 411 -15.68 -3.01 -7.72
CA ARG A 411 -15.57 -3.24 -9.17
C ARG A 411 -14.90 -4.57 -9.47
N ALA A 412 -13.83 -4.92 -8.75
CA ALA A 412 -13.17 -6.21 -8.90
C ALA A 412 -14.13 -7.37 -8.54
N GLU A 413 -14.85 -7.27 -7.40
CA GLU A 413 -15.88 -8.25 -7.02
C GLU A 413 -16.94 -8.41 -8.11
N LYS A 414 -17.48 -7.30 -8.65
CA LYS A 414 -18.46 -7.29 -9.72
C LYS A 414 -17.94 -7.98 -10.99
N ILE A 415 -16.69 -7.71 -11.38
CA ILE A 415 -16.06 -8.32 -12.56
C ILE A 415 -15.91 -9.83 -12.36
N MET A 416 -15.38 -10.26 -11.22
CA MET A 416 -15.20 -11.68 -10.90
C MET A 416 -16.53 -12.43 -10.88
N ALA A 417 -17.56 -11.84 -10.26
CA ALA A 417 -18.90 -12.42 -10.22
C ALA A 417 -19.50 -12.57 -11.63
N ARG A 418 -19.34 -11.56 -12.50
CA ARG A 418 -19.83 -11.61 -13.88
C ARG A 418 -19.05 -12.61 -14.74
N LEU A 419 -17.73 -12.71 -14.60
CA LEU A 419 -16.90 -13.71 -15.28
C LEU A 419 -17.37 -15.13 -14.91
N ALA A 420 -17.52 -15.39 -13.60
CA ALA A 420 -17.98 -16.68 -13.12
C ALA A 420 -19.39 -17.02 -13.63
N ALA A 421 -20.32 -16.04 -13.67
CA ALA A 421 -21.66 -16.22 -14.22
C ALA A 421 -21.64 -16.56 -15.71
N LYS A 422 -20.63 -16.08 -16.46
CA LYS A 422 -20.39 -16.41 -17.88
C LYS A 422 -19.62 -17.72 -18.08
N GLY A 423 -19.27 -18.42 -16.99
CA GLY A 423 -18.49 -19.64 -17.04
C GLY A 423 -16.99 -19.42 -17.32
N PHE A 424 -16.46 -18.23 -17.05
CA PHE A 424 -15.03 -17.93 -17.17
C PHE A 424 -14.34 -17.95 -15.81
N ALA A 425 -13.14 -18.52 -15.77
CA ALA A 425 -12.28 -18.47 -14.58
C ALA A 425 -11.88 -17.03 -14.27
N SER A 426 -11.83 -16.70 -12.98
CA SER A 426 -11.42 -15.38 -12.48
C SER A 426 -9.99 -15.02 -12.88
N THR A 427 -9.12 -16.02 -13.03
CA THR A 427 -7.72 -15.87 -13.38
C THR A 427 -7.46 -15.42 -14.83
N ASN A 428 -8.50 -15.31 -15.66
CA ASN A 428 -8.37 -14.77 -17.02
C ASN A 428 -8.06 -13.27 -17.05
N VAL A 429 -8.27 -12.55 -15.94
CA VAL A 429 -8.12 -11.08 -15.88
C VAL A 429 -7.15 -10.71 -14.76
N VAL A 430 -6.20 -9.85 -15.10
CA VAL A 430 -5.32 -9.14 -14.17
C VAL A 430 -5.89 -7.74 -13.92
N PHE A 431 -5.79 -7.25 -12.70
CA PHE A 431 -6.24 -5.92 -12.30
C PHE A 431 -5.05 -4.99 -12.08
N GLY A 432 -5.04 -3.84 -12.76
CA GLY A 432 -4.20 -2.72 -12.40
C GLY A 432 -4.77 -1.98 -11.20
N LEU A 433 -4.08 -2.06 -10.07
CA LEU A 433 -4.45 -1.38 -8.84
C LEU A 433 -3.78 0.00 -8.82
N GLY A 434 -4.55 1.03 -9.17
CA GLY A 434 -4.05 2.39 -9.34
C GLY A 434 -4.18 3.25 -8.08
N SER A 435 -3.92 4.54 -8.24
CA SER A 435 -4.06 5.54 -7.18
C SER A 435 -5.49 5.68 -6.65
N TYR A 436 -6.49 5.33 -7.45
CA TYR A 436 -7.88 5.26 -7.01
C TYR A 436 -8.10 4.26 -5.86
N THR A 437 -7.25 3.24 -5.78
CA THR A 437 -7.25 2.24 -4.70
C THR A 437 -6.41 2.72 -3.51
N TYR A 438 -5.19 3.23 -3.75
CA TYR A 438 -4.23 3.52 -2.68
C TYR A 438 -4.22 4.98 -2.23
N GLN A 439 -4.35 5.95 -3.14
CA GLN A 439 -4.28 7.38 -2.80
C GLN A 439 -5.61 7.94 -2.28
N TYR A 440 -6.75 7.33 -2.63
CA TYR A 440 -8.08 7.74 -2.13
C TYR A 440 -8.32 7.40 -0.66
N GLN A 441 -7.28 6.94 0.03
CA GLN A 441 -7.27 6.67 1.45
C GLN A 441 -6.68 7.83 2.24
N THR A 442 -6.99 7.89 3.51
CA THR A 442 -6.43 8.85 4.45
C THR A 442 -6.06 8.15 5.76
N ARG A 443 -5.31 8.81 6.64
CA ARG A 443 -5.07 8.33 8.00
C ARG A 443 -6.36 7.92 8.73
N ASP A 444 -7.48 8.59 8.40
CA ASP A 444 -8.78 8.33 9.02
C ASP A 444 -9.53 7.15 8.42
N THR A 445 -9.03 6.51 7.36
CA THR A 445 -9.62 5.28 6.81
C THR A 445 -9.70 4.19 7.88
N PHE A 446 -8.62 4.01 8.64
CA PHE A 446 -8.57 3.09 9.79
C PHE A 446 -8.52 3.83 11.14
N MET A 447 -8.73 5.15 11.14
CA MET A 447 -8.70 5.99 12.34
C MET A 447 -7.40 5.83 13.13
N SER A 448 -6.27 5.71 12.40
CA SER A 448 -4.94 5.55 12.97
C SER A 448 -4.57 6.74 13.84
N ALA A 449 -4.12 6.49 15.06
CA ALA A 449 -3.79 7.56 15.99
C ALA A 449 -2.77 7.15 17.04
N MET A 450 -1.91 8.08 17.39
CA MET A 450 -1.09 8.01 18.59
C MET A 450 -1.88 8.55 19.77
N LYS A 451 -1.78 7.87 20.91
CA LYS A 451 -2.42 8.29 22.17
C LYS A 451 -1.52 7.98 23.36
N ALA A 452 -1.29 9.02 24.19
CA ALA A 452 -0.70 8.81 25.50
C ALA A 452 -1.71 8.12 26.41
N THR A 453 -1.26 7.12 27.18
CA THR A 453 -2.09 6.33 28.09
C THR A 453 -1.54 6.29 29.50
N TRP A 454 -0.28 6.67 29.69
CA TRP A 454 0.35 6.71 31.00
C TRP A 454 1.37 7.84 31.07
N VAL A 455 1.48 8.47 32.25
CA VAL A 455 2.51 9.46 32.57
C VAL A 455 3.05 9.20 33.97
N GLN A 456 4.31 9.58 34.21
CA GLN A 456 4.89 9.65 35.56
C GLN A 456 5.12 11.10 35.92
N VAL A 457 4.65 11.50 37.11
CA VAL A 457 4.79 12.85 37.66
C VAL A 457 5.29 12.76 39.10
N ASN A 458 6.47 13.34 39.38
CA ASN A 458 7.12 13.29 40.71
C ASN A 458 7.26 11.85 41.25
N GLY A 459 7.62 10.91 40.39
CA GLY A 459 7.79 9.50 40.72
C GLY A 459 6.49 8.69 40.82
N GLU A 460 5.32 9.32 40.68
CA GLU A 460 4.01 8.64 40.73
C GLU A 460 3.46 8.39 39.31
N GLY A 461 3.12 7.13 39.00
CA GLY A 461 2.48 6.74 37.75
C GLY A 461 1.00 7.11 37.71
N ILE A 462 0.53 7.73 36.64
CA ILE A 462 -0.84 8.15 36.43
C ILE A 462 -1.37 7.54 35.15
N ASP A 463 -2.41 6.73 35.26
CA ASP A 463 -3.15 6.24 34.11
C ASP A 463 -3.96 7.36 33.48
N ILE A 464 -3.68 7.65 32.22
CA ILE A 464 -4.43 8.65 31.44
C ILE A 464 -5.19 7.97 30.30
N TYR A 465 -6.32 8.57 29.92
CA TYR A 465 -7.17 8.05 28.85
C TYR A 465 -8.10 9.13 28.32
N LYS A 466 -8.59 8.92 27.11
CA LYS A 466 -9.60 9.76 26.49
C LYS A 466 -10.92 9.00 26.38
N ASP A 467 -11.98 9.54 27.03
CA ASP A 467 -13.34 8.98 26.97
C ASP A 467 -14.37 10.15 26.96
N PRO A 468 -14.52 10.86 25.81
CA PRO A 468 -15.35 12.03 25.73
C PRO A 468 -16.84 11.66 25.81
N ALA A 469 -17.59 12.32 26.70
CA ALA A 469 -19.03 12.10 26.86
C ALA A 469 -19.88 12.41 25.59
N THR A 470 -19.29 13.12 24.63
CA THR A 470 -19.94 13.47 23.35
C THR A 470 -19.70 12.44 22.24
N ASP A 471 -19.01 11.33 22.53
CA ASP A 471 -18.67 10.30 21.55
C ASP A 471 -19.38 8.97 21.86
N SER A 472 -19.68 8.20 20.84
CA SER A 472 -20.32 6.87 20.95
C SER A 472 -19.36 5.75 21.38
N GLY A 473 -18.19 6.07 21.96
CA GLY A 473 -17.16 5.12 22.36
C GLY A 473 -16.08 4.83 21.29
N THR A 474 -16.19 5.45 20.11
CA THR A 474 -15.22 5.29 19.02
C THR A 474 -13.87 5.95 19.36
N LYS A 475 -13.90 7.00 20.16
CA LYS A 475 -12.71 7.76 20.59
C LYS A 475 -12.15 7.31 21.94
N LYS A 476 -12.72 6.29 22.56
CA LYS A 476 -12.19 5.73 23.80
C LYS A 476 -10.81 5.13 23.52
N SER A 477 -9.78 5.53 24.29
CA SER A 477 -8.42 5.01 24.21
C SER A 477 -8.21 3.86 25.21
N ALA A 478 -7.12 3.10 25.04
CA ALA A 478 -6.53 2.28 26.10
C ALA A 478 -6.17 3.17 27.31
N ARG A 479 -5.87 2.56 28.43
CA ARG A 479 -5.61 3.25 29.70
C ARG A 479 -4.42 2.65 30.42
N GLY A 480 -3.55 3.49 30.97
CA GLY A 480 -2.40 3.09 31.75
C GLY A 480 -1.26 2.54 30.90
N ARG A 481 -0.34 1.82 31.53
CA ARG A 481 0.64 1.03 30.81
C ARG A 481 -0.06 -0.06 30.01
N ILE A 482 0.49 -0.46 28.90
CA ILE A 482 -0.17 -1.37 27.97
C ILE A 482 0.78 -2.41 27.42
N GLY A 483 0.24 -3.58 27.11
CA GLY A 483 0.89 -4.67 26.40
C GLY A 483 -0.07 -5.33 25.41
N VAL A 484 0.40 -6.30 24.68
CA VAL A 484 -0.39 -7.09 23.73
C VAL A 484 -0.10 -8.57 23.95
N ARG A 485 -1.14 -9.38 24.07
CA ARG A 485 -1.01 -10.85 24.15
C ARG A 485 -1.69 -11.52 22.96
N VAL A 486 -1.40 -12.81 22.80
CA VAL A 486 -2.17 -13.67 21.91
C VAL A 486 -3.17 -14.45 22.76
N ASN A 487 -4.46 -14.39 22.40
CA ASN A 487 -5.52 -15.15 23.09
C ASN A 487 -5.56 -16.61 22.63
N GLU A 488 -6.45 -17.42 23.23
CA GLU A 488 -6.61 -18.85 22.91
C GLU A 488 -6.96 -19.14 21.44
N ALA A 489 -7.51 -18.17 20.73
CA ALA A 489 -7.82 -18.26 19.30
C ALA A 489 -6.65 -17.85 18.39
N GLY A 490 -5.48 -17.51 18.95
CA GLY A 490 -4.31 -17.06 18.17
C GLY A 490 -4.40 -15.60 17.72
N VAL A 491 -5.28 -14.79 18.31
CA VAL A 491 -5.54 -13.40 17.91
C VAL A 491 -4.93 -12.44 18.93
N TYR A 492 -4.31 -11.35 18.45
CA TYR A 492 -3.77 -10.28 19.30
C TYR A 492 -4.88 -9.59 20.10
N GLU A 493 -4.63 -9.34 21.37
CA GLU A 493 -5.54 -8.71 22.30
C GLU A 493 -4.79 -7.68 23.18
N LEU A 494 -5.39 -6.51 23.36
CA LEU A 494 -4.88 -5.47 24.25
C LEU A 494 -4.90 -5.93 25.70
N VAL A 495 -3.80 -5.69 26.42
CA VAL A 495 -3.70 -5.72 27.87
C VAL A 495 -3.42 -4.30 28.36
N ASP A 496 -4.25 -3.76 29.26
CA ASP A 496 -4.12 -2.44 29.85
C ASP A 496 -4.52 -2.43 31.32
N SER A 497 -4.49 -1.30 32.00
CA SER A 497 -4.83 -1.20 33.43
C SER A 497 -6.27 -1.59 33.78
N THR A 498 -7.15 -1.75 32.78
CA THR A 498 -8.52 -2.25 32.99
C THR A 498 -8.61 -3.77 32.88
N SER A 499 -7.52 -4.44 32.43
CA SER A 499 -7.42 -5.88 32.32
C SER A 499 -7.27 -6.53 33.70
N LYS A 500 -7.46 -7.85 33.77
CA LYS A 500 -7.30 -8.61 35.01
C LYS A 500 -5.83 -8.95 35.35
N PHE A 501 -4.90 -8.47 34.55
CA PHE A 501 -3.47 -8.72 34.70
C PHE A 501 -2.83 -7.56 35.46
N ASP A 502 -1.80 -7.86 36.28
CA ASP A 502 -0.86 -6.85 36.72
C ASP A 502 -0.02 -6.46 35.51
N ILE A 503 -0.13 -5.22 35.05
CA ILE A 503 0.49 -4.77 33.81
C ILE A 503 2.00 -4.66 33.94
N ASP A 504 2.53 -4.31 35.11
CA ASP A 504 3.97 -4.18 35.33
C ASP A 504 4.66 -5.54 35.31
N ASP A 505 4.01 -6.57 35.89
CA ASP A 505 4.45 -7.97 35.78
C ASP A 505 4.29 -8.47 34.32
N PHE A 506 3.23 -8.07 33.63
CA PHE A 506 2.94 -8.50 32.26
C PHE A 506 3.95 -7.95 31.25
N GLU A 507 4.33 -6.67 31.31
CA GLU A 507 5.34 -6.07 30.41
C GLU A 507 6.71 -6.74 30.50
N GLN A 508 7.01 -7.36 31.65
CA GLN A 508 8.25 -8.09 31.87
C GLN A 508 8.11 -9.59 31.55
N SER A 509 6.89 -10.04 31.24
CA SER A 509 6.60 -11.44 30.94
C SER A 509 6.93 -11.79 29.49
N ARG A 510 7.05 -13.10 29.22
CA ARG A 510 7.19 -13.62 27.85
C ARG A 510 5.86 -13.62 27.08
N ASP A 511 4.76 -13.27 27.73
CA ASP A 511 3.41 -13.28 27.14
C ASP A 511 3.12 -11.93 26.44
N ASP A 512 3.91 -10.88 26.72
CA ASP A 512 3.80 -9.63 25.99
C ASP A 512 4.45 -9.76 24.60
N MET A 513 3.64 -9.55 23.59
CA MET A 513 4.03 -9.64 22.18
C MET A 513 4.71 -8.38 21.64
N LEU A 514 4.73 -7.29 22.42
CA LEU A 514 5.48 -6.09 22.09
C LEU A 514 6.97 -6.30 22.43
N GLU A 515 7.81 -6.32 21.43
CA GLU A 515 9.26 -6.47 21.57
C GLU A 515 9.98 -5.15 21.35
N ASP A 516 11.11 -4.95 22.03
CA ASP A 516 11.99 -3.81 21.77
C ASP A 516 12.54 -3.88 20.35
N VAL A 517 12.29 -2.83 19.56
CA VAL A 517 12.77 -2.73 18.18
C VAL A 517 13.79 -1.62 18.00
N TRP A 518 13.70 -0.56 18.83
CA TRP A 518 14.63 0.56 18.79
C TRP A 518 14.71 1.23 20.15
N GLU A 519 15.93 1.58 20.62
CA GLU A 519 16.18 2.24 21.88
C GLU A 519 17.44 3.11 21.80
N ASP A 520 17.34 4.36 22.30
CA ASP A 520 18.46 5.28 22.51
C ASP A 520 19.42 5.40 21.30
N GLY A 521 18.86 5.62 20.12
CA GLY A 521 19.63 5.82 18.90
C GLY A 521 20.02 4.55 18.16
N LYS A 522 19.54 3.36 18.58
CA LYS A 522 19.96 2.08 18.00
C LYS A 522 18.79 1.14 17.74
N PHE A 523 18.85 0.43 16.62
CA PHE A 523 17.99 -0.73 16.41
C PHE A 523 18.37 -1.86 17.38
N VAL A 524 17.35 -2.41 18.05
CA VAL A 524 17.44 -3.61 18.87
C VAL A 524 17.06 -4.84 18.02
N LYS A 525 16.04 -4.67 17.16
CA LYS A 525 15.55 -5.73 16.27
C LYS A 525 15.12 -5.13 14.95
N THR A 526 15.41 -5.85 13.86
CA THR A 526 14.96 -5.53 12.50
C THR A 526 14.34 -6.77 11.86
N SER A 527 13.52 -6.55 10.84
CA SER A 527 12.96 -7.61 9.98
C SER A 527 13.38 -7.38 8.53
N THR A 528 13.62 -8.45 7.80
CA THR A 528 13.77 -8.39 6.35
C THR A 528 12.41 -8.34 5.67
N PHE A 529 12.36 -7.84 4.44
CA PHE A 529 11.12 -7.83 3.66
C PHE A 529 10.55 -9.23 3.42
N ALA A 530 11.43 -10.23 3.27
CA ALA A 530 11.04 -11.62 3.10
C ALA A 530 10.31 -12.16 4.34
N GLU A 531 10.82 -11.91 5.54
CA GLU A 531 10.18 -12.32 6.80
C GLU A 531 8.81 -11.65 6.98
N ILE A 532 8.66 -10.39 6.56
CA ILE A 532 7.39 -9.66 6.62
C ILE A 532 6.39 -10.28 5.64
N ARG A 533 6.80 -10.59 4.40
CA ARG A 533 5.99 -11.28 3.39
C ARG A 533 5.54 -12.66 3.87
N GLU A 534 6.46 -13.45 4.45
CA GLU A 534 6.14 -14.77 4.99
C GLU A 534 5.06 -14.66 6.09
N ARG A 535 5.14 -13.64 6.94
CA ARG A 535 4.17 -13.41 8.01
C ARG A 535 2.80 -13.00 7.47
N VAL A 536 2.73 -12.21 6.42
CA VAL A 536 1.48 -11.91 5.70
C VAL A 536 0.93 -13.16 5.01
N GLY A 537 1.80 -14.04 4.48
CA GLY A 537 1.45 -15.38 4.01
C GLY A 537 0.81 -15.46 2.62
N HIS A 538 0.83 -14.39 1.83
CA HIS A 538 0.25 -14.38 0.48
C HIS A 538 1.28 -14.63 -0.63
N VAL A 539 2.52 -14.26 -0.44
CA VAL A 539 3.61 -14.43 -1.40
C VAL A 539 4.63 -15.37 -0.78
N THR A 540 4.79 -16.54 -1.36
CA THR A 540 5.87 -17.46 -1.00
C THR A 540 7.16 -17.02 -1.69
N SER A 541 8.25 -17.02 -0.95
CA SER A 541 9.61 -16.68 -1.41
C SER A 541 10.11 -17.64 -2.48
#